data_b14aeb7fa74d962ac6a64a475f309bab
#
_entry.id   b14aeb7fa74d962ac6a64a475f309bab
#
_cell.length_a   1.000
_cell.length_b   1.000
_cell.length_c   1.000
_cell.angle_alpha   90.00
_cell.angle_beta   90.00
_cell.angle_gamma   90.00
#
_symmetry.space_group_name_H-M   'P 1'
#
loop_
_entity.id
_entity.type
_entity.pdbx_description
1 polymer ?
#
loop_
_entity_poly.entity_id
_entity_poly.type
_entity_poly.pdbx_seq_one_letter_code
_entity_poly.pdbx_strand_id
1 'polypeptide(L)'
;MDGATLQDLVSKGCGVAARRIGVPYIVYRPARNLNPIISSNRIIRLCAAFVPISGIAVGATGYAGILWRGVFDSHYTLPGDYLQGTDGRFFIASQWPAQPVLCVQTGNVITINRPQINVGGSYSGFVASTAQQLIAGWPALIIAAGGKIAGTLPESHFGNWIAFLPELPNTPQVADVVTDDLGRCFVVAAAQRSDLGWRLAMRQVDG
;
A
#
# COMPACT_ATOMS: atom_id res chain seq x y z
N MET A 1 35.17 5.21 2.31
CA MET A 1 34.04 4.90 1.40
C MET A 1 32.90 5.75 1.89
N ASP A 2 32.29 6.56 1.05
CA ASP A 2 31.14 7.34 1.45
C ASP A 2 29.84 6.50 1.42
N GLY A 3 28.77 6.99 2.07
CA GLY A 3 27.52 6.25 2.18
C GLY A 3 26.83 6.01 0.84
N ALA A 4 26.99 6.89 -0.15
CA ALA A 4 26.41 6.76 -1.48
C ALA A 4 27.09 5.60 -2.24
N THR A 5 28.40 5.52 -2.20
CA THR A 5 29.15 4.41 -2.82
C THR A 5 28.77 3.06 -2.19
N LEU A 6 28.58 3.00 -0.85
CA LEU A 6 28.14 1.79 -0.17
C LEU A 6 26.73 1.39 -0.65
N GLN A 7 25.80 2.35 -0.72
CA GLN A 7 24.44 2.10 -1.20
C GLN A 7 24.41 1.54 -2.62
N ASP A 8 25.21 2.11 -3.53
CA ASP A 8 25.30 1.63 -4.90
C ASP A 8 25.82 0.19 -4.98
N LEU A 9 26.81 -0.16 -4.17
CA LEU A 9 27.34 -1.52 -4.10
C LEU A 9 26.31 -2.51 -3.58
N VAL A 10 25.54 -2.14 -2.54
CA VAL A 10 24.45 -2.95 -2.00
C VAL A 10 23.37 -3.16 -3.06
N SER A 11 22.91 -2.09 -3.73
CA SER A 11 21.89 -2.16 -4.78
C SER A 11 22.32 -3.06 -5.93
N LYS A 12 23.55 -2.91 -6.42
CA LYS A 12 24.12 -3.78 -7.47
C LYS A 12 24.21 -5.24 -7.01
N GLY A 13 24.65 -5.48 -5.77
CA GLY A 13 24.73 -6.82 -5.20
C GLY A 13 23.36 -7.50 -5.14
N CYS A 14 22.34 -6.78 -4.68
CA CYS A 14 20.96 -7.25 -4.70
C CYS A 14 20.46 -7.50 -6.13
N GLY A 15 20.79 -6.65 -7.09
CA GLY A 15 20.43 -6.85 -8.50
C GLY A 15 21.08 -8.09 -9.11
N VAL A 16 22.34 -8.39 -8.76
CA VAL A 16 23.01 -9.63 -9.19
C VAL A 16 22.36 -10.86 -8.58
N ALA A 17 22.05 -10.81 -7.27
CA ALA A 17 21.35 -11.89 -6.59
C ALA A 17 19.96 -12.12 -7.22
N ALA A 18 19.18 -11.07 -7.42
CA ALA A 18 17.84 -11.13 -8.00
C ALA A 18 17.81 -11.77 -9.40
N ARG A 19 18.84 -11.56 -10.22
CA ARG A 19 18.95 -12.22 -11.54
C ARG A 19 19.11 -13.74 -11.46
N ARG A 20 19.58 -14.24 -10.32
CA ARG A 20 19.78 -15.70 -10.08
C ARG A 20 18.59 -16.38 -9.45
N ILE A 21 17.91 -15.69 -8.53
CA ILE A 21 16.87 -16.29 -7.68
C ILE A 21 15.48 -15.71 -7.92
N GLY A 22 15.39 -14.56 -8.61
CA GLY A 22 14.15 -13.84 -8.81
C GLY A 22 13.53 -14.06 -10.17
N VAL A 23 12.34 -13.51 -10.35
CA VAL A 23 11.60 -13.49 -11.60
C VAL A 23 11.45 -12.06 -12.13
N PRO A 24 11.11 -11.88 -13.42
CA PRO A 24 10.93 -10.55 -13.98
C PRO A 24 9.73 -9.81 -13.41
N TYR A 25 9.94 -8.56 -13.00
CA TYR A 25 8.92 -7.61 -12.57
C TYR A 25 8.99 -6.33 -13.42
N ILE A 26 7.83 -5.70 -13.60
CA ILE A 26 7.73 -4.36 -14.18
C ILE A 26 7.49 -3.39 -13.02
N VAL A 27 8.29 -2.32 -12.99
CA VAL A 27 8.16 -1.24 -12.00
C VAL A 27 7.26 -0.16 -12.56
N TYR A 28 6.29 0.28 -11.76
CA TYR A 28 5.37 1.36 -12.07
C TYR A 28 5.47 2.43 -10.99
N ARG A 29 5.59 3.69 -11.41
CA ARG A 29 5.60 4.85 -10.51
C ARG A 29 4.28 5.59 -10.61
N PRO A 30 3.52 5.69 -9.52
CA PRO A 30 2.28 6.44 -9.52
C PRO A 30 2.51 7.90 -9.92
N ALA A 31 1.75 8.41 -10.88
CA ALA A 31 1.85 9.79 -11.33
C ALA A 31 0.61 10.63 -10.97
N ARG A 32 -0.54 9.99 -10.77
CA ARG A 32 -1.83 10.64 -10.53
C ARG A 32 -2.67 9.80 -9.56
N ASN A 33 -3.91 10.23 -9.33
CA ASN A 33 -4.88 9.54 -8.48
C ASN A 33 -5.59 8.32 -9.15
N LEU A 34 -5.25 8.00 -10.39
CA LEU A 34 -5.78 6.84 -11.11
C LEU A 34 -4.86 5.63 -10.94
N ASN A 35 -5.33 4.47 -11.42
CA ASN A 35 -4.59 3.22 -11.36
C ASN A 35 -3.09 3.42 -11.68
N PRO A 36 -2.20 3.14 -10.73
CA PRO A 36 -0.76 3.30 -10.97
C PRO A 36 -0.20 2.30 -11.99
N ILE A 37 -0.85 1.15 -12.19
CA ILE A 37 -0.36 0.07 -13.04
C ILE A 37 -0.92 0.22 -14.45
N ILE A 38 -0.46 1.26 -15.13
CA ILE A 38 -0.76 1.53 -16.54
C ILE A 38 0.56 1.73 -17.31
N SER A 39 0.51 1.54 -18.61
CA SER A 39 1.70 1.59 -19.47
C SER A 39 2.48 2.90 -19.38
N SER A 40 1.79 4.03 -19.24
CA SER A 40 2.42 5.36 -19.11
C SER A 40 3.22 5.54 -17.81
N ASN A 41 2.94 4.76 -16.78
CA ASN A 41 3.61 4.81 -15.47
C ASN A 41 4.77 3.80 -15.36
N ARG A 42 5.00 3.03 -16.42
CA ARG A 42 6.08 2.04 -16.45
C ARG A 42 7.44 2.73 -16.47
N ILE A 43 8.31 2.36 -15.52
CA ILE A 43 9.68 2.87 -15.41
C ILE A 43 10.69 1.92 -16.03
N ILE A 44 10.74 0.68 -15.53
CA ILE A 44 11.75 -0.30 -15.90
C ILE A 44 11.23 -1.74 -15.71
N ARG A 45 11.91 -2.69 -16.33
CA ARG A 45 11.79 -4.13 -16.04
C ARG A 45 13.06 -4.58 -15.35
N LEU A 46 12.91 -5.25 -14.19
CA LEU A 46 14.03 -5.81 -13.43
C LEU A 46 13.65 -7.21 -12.90
N CYS A 47 14.67 -7.97 -12.49
CA CYS A 47 14.43 -9.20 -11.73
C CYS A 47 14.28 -8.85 -10.25
N ALA A 48 13.32 -9.46 -9.57
CA ALA A 48 13.11 -9.31 -8.14
C ALA A 48 12.76 -10.65 -7.49
N ALA A 49 13.14 -10.81 -6.23
CA ALA A 49 12.69 -11.87 -5.36
C ALA A 49 12.13 -11.25 -4.08
N PHE A 50 11.08 -11.85 -3.53
CA PHE A 50 10.44 -11.37 -2.31
C PHE A 50 10.45 -12.48 -1.26
N VAL A 51 10.92 -12.15 -0.06
CA VAL A 51 11.00 -13.08 1.06
C VAL A 51 10.12 -12.54 2.19
N PRO A 52 9.14 -13.32 2.68
CA PRO A 52 8.31 -12.88 3.80
C PRO A 52 9.18 -12.66 5.04
N ILE A 53 8.93 -11.57 5.75
CA ILE A 53 9.59 -11.31 7.02
C ILE A 53 8.81 -12.07 8.11
N SER A 54 9.27 -13.29 8.41
CA SER A 54 8.71 -14.12 9.47
C SER A 54 9.53 -13.95 10.76
N GLY A 55 8.85 -13.61 11.84
CA GLY A 55 9.42 -13.60 13.18
C GLY A 55 10.31 -12.39 13.49
N ILE A 56 10.16 -11.88 14.69
CA ILE A 56 10.88 -10.80 15.34
C ILE A 56 10.38 -9.39 14.97
N ALA A 57 9.59 -8.87 15.92
CA ALA A 57 9.61 -7.48 16.32
C ALA A 57 9.86 -6.44 15.20
N VAL A 58 9.13 -6.51 14.10
CA VAL A 58 8.66 -5.25 13.56
C VAL A 58 7.73 -4.75 14.66
N GLY A 59 8.35 -4.08 15.63
CA GLY A 59 7.72 -3.76 16.89
C GLY A 59 6.35 -3.16 16.66
N ALA A 60 5.47 -3.24 17.63
CA ALA A 60 4.16 -2.60 17.84
C ALA A 60 3.49 -1.77 16.71
N THR A 61 3.95 -1.84 15.47
CA THR A 61 3.56 -0.98 14.35
C THR A 61 2.36 -1.48 13.56
N GLY A 62 1.81 -2.66 13.89
CA GLY A 62 0.69 -3.25 13.16
C GLY A 62 1.03 -3.76 11.75
N TYR A 63 2.30 -3.79 11.38
CA TYR A 63 2.79 -4.33 10.09
C TYR A 63 3.37 -5.75 10.22
N ALA A 64 3.29 -6.38 11.38
CA ALA A 64 3.80 -7.73 11.59
C ALA A 64 3.12 -8.74 10.65
N GLY A 65 3.92 -9.52 9.94
CA GLY A 65 3.44 -10.59 9.05
C GLY A 65 2.97 -10.13 7.67
N ILE A 66 2.99 -8.83 7.37
CA ILE A 66 2.59 -8.31 6.05
C ILE A 66 3.76 -7.74 5.24
N LEU A 67 4.91 -7.56 5.88
CA LEU A 67 6.10 -7.04 5.22
C LEU A 67 6.90 -8.16 4.56
N TRP A 68 7.40 -7.83 3.37
CA TRP A 68 8.30 -8.65 2.57
C TRP A 68 9.63 -7.92 2.39
N ARG A 69 10.71 -8.66 2.43
CA ARG A 69 12.01 -8.15 2.00
C ARG A 69 12.13 -8.30 0.50
N GLY A 70 12.27 -7.18 -0.20
CA GLY A 70 12.57 -7.15 -1.62
C GLY A 70 14.07 -7.29 -1.88
N VAL A 71 14.45 -8.19 -2.78
CA VAL A 71 15.82 -8.37 -3.29
C VAL A 71 15.79 -8.02 -4.78
N PHE A 72 16.24 -6.84 -5.13
CA PHE A 72 16.34 -6.32 -6.50
C PHE A 72 17.29 -5.13 -6.55
N ASP A 73 17.63 -4.66 -7.76
CA ASP A 73 18.40 -3.44 -7.91
C ASP A 73 17.55 -2.22 -7.56
N SER A 74 17.74 -1.72 -6.35
CA SER A 74 16.94 -0.63 -5.79
C SER A 74 17.37 0.77 -6.29
N HIS A 75 18.41 0.87 -7.11
CA HIS A 75 18.86 2.15 -7.68
C HIS A 75 17.78 2.84 -8.54
N TYR A 76 16.93 2.05 -9.19
CA TYR A 76 15.89 2.55 -10.11
C TYR A 76 14.52 2.75 -9.46
N THR A 77 14.37 2.43 -8.18
CA THR A 77 13.08 2.41 -7.48
C THR A 77 13.00 3.45 -6.38
N LEU A 78 11.77 3.80 -5.99
CA LEU A 78 11.48 4.70 -4.89
C LEU A 78 10.38 4.12 -4.01
N PRO A 79 10.28 4.52 -2.71
CA PRO A 79 9.10 4.24 -1.91
C PRO A 79 7.83 4.70 -2.64
N GLY A 80 6.81 3.86 -2.63
CA GLY A 80 5.55 4.09 -3.37
C GLY A 80 5.50 3.47 -4.77
N ASP A 81 6.62 3.06 -5.35
CA ASP A 81 6.61 2.33 -6.63
C ASP A 81 5.96 0.96 -6.47
N TYR A 82 5.29 0.50 -7.53
CA TYR A 82 4.70 -0.83 -7.61
C TYR A 82 5.56 -1.75 -8.47
N LEU A 83 5.73 -2.99 -8.03
CA LEU A 83 6.34 -4.06 -8.80
C LEU A 83 5.28 -5.10 -9.14
N GLN A 84 5.06 -5.36 -10.43
CA GLN A 84 4.13 -6.38 -10.89
C GLN A 84 4.86 -7.45 -11.69
N GLY A 85 4.71 -8.69 -11.27
CA GLY A 85 5.27 -9.90 -11.92
C GLY A 85 4.29 -11.05 -11.89
N THR A 86 4.78 -12.23 -12.25
CA THR A 86 4.00 -13.48 -12.24
C THR A 86 3.65 -13.94 -10.83
N ASP A 87 4.53 -13.66 -9.85
CA ASP A 87 4.39 -14.13 -8.46
C ASP A 87 3.57 -13.18 -7.59
N GLY A 88 3.04 -12.12 -8.20
CA GLY A 88 2.17 -11.17 -7.51
C GLY A 88 2.52 -9.71 -7.78
N ARG A 89 1.92 -8.89 -6.96
CA ARG A 89 2.06 -7.43 -7.01
C ARG A 89 2.48 -6.93 -5.63
N PHE A 90 3.48 -6.06 -5.61
CA PHE A 90 4.02 -5.49 -4.40
C PHE A 90 4.15 -3.97 -4.55
N PHE A 91 3.96 -3.22 -3.48
CA PHE A 91 4.47 -1.84 -3.43
C PHE A 91 5.66 -1.74 -2.48
N ILE A 92 6.56 -0.81 -2.78
CA ILE A 92 7.70 -0.50 -1.93
C ILE A 92 7.22 0.38 -0.80
N ALA A 93 7.23 -0.15 0.42
CA ALA A 93 6.85 0.58 1.61
C ALA A 93 7.99 1.46 2.13
N SER A 94 9.23 0.94 2.09
CA SER A 94 10.40 1.68 2.56
C SER A 94 11.67 1.24 1.83
N GLN A 95 12.54 2.22 1.56
CA GLN A 95 13.84 2.01 0.93
C GLN A 95 14.88 2.93 1.61
N TRP A 96 15.36 2.51 2.75
CA TRP A 96 16.36 3.26 3.51
C TRP A 96 17.77 2.88 3.09
N PRO A 97 18.74 3.80 3.13
CA PRO A 97 20.13 3.52 2.78
C PRO A 97 20.69 2.35 3.57
N ALA A 98 21.38 1.43 2.87
CA ALA A 98 21.99 0.23 3.42
C ALA A 98 21.05 -0.71 4.22
N GLN A 99 19.74 -0.50 4.13
CA GLN A 99 18.71 -1.34 4.72
C GLN A 99 18.04 -2.21 3.64
N PRO A 100 17.48 -3.36 4.02
CA PRO A 100 16.65 -4.14 3.10
C PRO A 100 15.44 -3.33 2.65
N VAL A 101 15.09 -3.43 1.36
CA VAL A 101 13.87 -2.82 0.83
C VAL A 101 12.67 -3.55 1.44
N LEU A 102 11.75 -2.78 2.03
CA LEU A 102 10.52 -3.32 2.59
C LEU A 102 9.38 -3.14 1.60
N CYS A 103 8.66 -4.22 1.36
CA CYS A 103 7.55 -4.26 0.42
C CYS A 103 6.29 -4.83 1.08
N VAL A 104 5.13 -4.49 0.55
CA VAL A 104 3.84 -5.06 0.93
C VAL A 104 3.21 -5.71 -0.29
N GLN A 105 2.80 -6.97 -0.18
CA GLN A 105 2.07 -7.66 -1.23
C GLN A 105 0.64 -7.15 -1.28
N THR A 106 0.15 -6.82 -2.49
CA THR A 106 -1.20 -6.33 -2.70
C THR A 106 -2.07 -7.39 -3.34
N GLY A 107 -3.24 -7.63 -2.77
CA GLY A 107 -4.22 -8.62 -3.28
C GLY A 107 -5.51 -8.00 -3.79
N ASN A 108 -5.78 -6.74 -3.47
CA ASN A 108 -7.01 -6.04 -3.80
C ASN A 108 -6.74 -4.81 -4.67
N VAL A 109 -7.78 -4.33 -5.33
CA VAL A 109 -7.78 -3.05 -6.03
C VAL A 109 -8.88 -2.19 -5.43
N ILE A 110 -8.55 -0.96 -5.03
CA ILE A 110 -9.50 -0.10 -4.32
C ILE A 110 -9.71 1.25 -5.00
N THR A 111 -10.86 1.82 -4.72
CA THR A 111 -11.23 3.20 -5.01
C THR A 111 -11.60 3.88 -3.70
N ILE A 112 -11.12 5.10 -3.46
CA ILE A 112 -11.46 5.91 -2.28
C ILE A 112 -12.20 7.15 -2.76
N ASN A 113 -13.40 7.35 -2.22
CA ASN A 113 -14.24 8.50 -2.48
C ASN A 113 -14.51 9.26 -1.17
N ARG A 114 -14.47 10.58 -1.23
CA ARG A 114 -14.87 11.45 -0.14
C ARG A 114 -16.30 11.93 -0.34
N PRO A 115 -17.24 11.52 0.51
CA PRO A 115 -18.61 12.01 0.43
C PRO A 115 -18.63 13.53 0.69
N GLN A 116 -19.38 14.27 -0.11
CA GLN A 116 -19.64 15.69 0.14
C GLN A 116 -20.93 15.84 0.92
N ILE A 117 -20.90 16.68 1.96
CA ILE A 117 -22.09 17.03 2.71
C ILE A 117 -22.80 18.13 1.96
N ASN A 118 -24.03 17.88 1.47
CA ASN A 118 -24.88 18.94 0.94
C ASN A 118 -25.39 19.82 2.09
N VAL A 119 -24.90 21.05 2.18
CA VAL A 119 -25.29 22.05 3.20
C VAL A 119 -26.56 22.81 2.80
N GLY A 120 -27.37 22.29 1.88
CA GLY A 120 -28.46 23.05 1.24
C GLY A 120 -29.88 22.50 1.35
N GLY A 121 -30.22 21.63 2.30
CA GLY A 121 -31.58 21.11 2.42
C GLY A 121 -31.89 20.50 3.79
N SER A 122 -33.18 20.43 4.16
CA SER A 122 -33.69 19.92 5.42
C SER A 122 -33.34 18.46 5.76
N TYR A 123 -32.52 17.80 4.96
CA TYR A 123 -31.99 16.46 5.18
C TYR A 123 -30.49 16.42 4.91
N SER A 124 -29.71 16.25 5.97
CA SER A 124 -28.27 15.96 5.88
C SER A 124 -28.08 14.52 5.43
N GLY A 125 -27.99 14.27 4.14
CA GLY A 125 -27.73 12.96 3.56
C GLY A 125 -26.44 12.97 2.74
N PHE A 126 -25.71 11.86 2.73
CA PHE A 126 -24.59 11.66 1.81
C PHE A 126 -25.15 11.45 0.40
N VAL A 127 -24.79 12.33 -0.53
CA VAL A 127 -25.18 12.17 -1.93
C VAL A 127 -24.02 11.52 -2.69
N ALA A 128 -24.17 10.28 -3.07
CA ALA A 128 -23.15 9.52 -3.80
C ALA A 128 -22.75 10.19 -5.13
N SER A 129 -23.66 10.95 -5.76
CA SER A 129 -23.41 11.62 -7.02
C SER A 129 -22.46 12.82 -6.96
N THR A 130 -22.14 13.33 -5.76
CA THR A 130 -21.22 14.46 -5.52
C THR A 130 -19.94 14.06 -4.82
N ALA A 131 -19.67 12.77 -4.65
CA ALA A 131 -18.47 12.29 -3.99
C ALA A 131 -17.20 12.66 -4.78
N GLN A 132 -16.23 13.25 -4.10
CA GLN A 132 -14.91 13.52 -4.67
C GLN A 132 -14.10 12.24 -4.72
N GLN A 133 -13.69 11.78 -5.91
CA GLN A 133 -12.80 10.66 -6.06
C GLN A 133 -11.36 11.05 -5.65
N LEU A 134 -10.85 10.43 -4.60
CA LEU A 134 -9.48 10.65 -4.13
C LEU A 134 -8.48 9.80 -4.91
N ILE A 135 -8.77 8.52 -5.04
CA ILE A 135 -8.00 7.56 -5.85
C ILE A 135 -8.95 6.57 -6.51
N ALA A 136 -8.55 6.01 -7.66
CA ALA A 136 -9.31 4.97 -8.34
C ALA A 136 -8.40 3.86 -8.87
N GLY A 137 -8.79 2.62 -8.61
CA GLY A 137 -8.11 1.44 -9.14
C GLY A 137 -6.70 1.22 -8.56
N TRP A 138 -6.47 1.62 -7.31
CA TRP A 138 -5.16 1.46 -6.66
C TRP A 138 -5.02 0.10 -6.01
N PRO A 139 -3.89 -0.60 -6.28
CA PRO A 139 -3.61 -1.84 -5.57
C PRO A 139 -3.33 -1.60 -4.09
N ALA A 140 -3.96 -2.41 -3.24
CA ALA A 140 -3.84 -2.34 -1.79
C ALA A 140 -3.78 -3.75 -1.19
N LEU A 141 -3.33 -3.85 0.04
CA LEU A 141 -3.55 -5.02 0.87
C LEU A 141 -4.72 -4.73 1.80
N ILE A 142 -5.78 -5.54 1.74
CA ILE A 142 -6.89 -5.49 2.68
C ILE A 142 -6.88 -6.79 3.50
N ILE A 143 -6.84 -6.67 4.81
CA ILE A 143 -6.91 -7.79 5.75
C ILE A 143 -7.98 -7.56 6.81
N ALA A 144 -8.60 -8.64 7.27
CA ALA A 144 -9.50 -8.57 8.40
C ALA A 144 -8.69 -8.26 9.68
N ALA A 145 -9.15 -7.30 10.47
CA ALA A 145 -8.58 -6.98 11.77
C ALA A 145 -9.08 -7.97 12.82
N GLY A 146 -8.84 -9.26 12.63
CA GLY A 146 -9.25 -10.34 13.50
C GLY A 146 -8.06 -11.11 14.04
N GLY A 147 -7.77 -11.01 15.34
CA GLY A 147 -6.71 -11.72 16.04
C GLY A 147 -5.41 -10.94 16.16
N LYS A 148 -5.08 -10.51 17.36
CA LYS A 148 -3.77 -10.04 17.89
C LYS A 148 -2.89 -9.11 17.03
N ILE A 149 -3.44 -8.33 16.10
CA ILE A 149 -2.83 -7.06 15.75
C ILE A 149 -3.28 -6.08 16.84
N ALA A 150 -2.89 -6.44 18.04
CA ALA A 150 -3.11 -5.66 19.23
C ALA A 150 -2.20 -4.45 19.17
N GLY A 151 -2.77 -3.34 18.94
CA GLY A 151 -2.13 -2.05 19.00
C GLY A 151 -3.17 -0.99 18.77
N THR A 152 -3.85 -0.59 19.85
CA THR A 152 -4.49 0.72 20.01
C THR A 152 -5.59 1.13 19.01
N LEU A 153 -6.40 0.20 18.51
CA LEU A 153 -7.72 0.56 18.00
C LEU A 153 -8.74 0.21 19.09
N PRO A 154 -9.69 1.09 19.41
CA PRO A 154 -10.75 0.74 20.35
C PRO A 154 -11.46 -0.52 19.85
N GLU A 155 -11.64 -1.48 20.74
CA GLU A 155 -12.32 -2.74 20.49
C GLU A 155 -13.78 -2.51 20.10
N SER A 156 -14.03 -2.30 18.83
CA SER A 156 -15.39 -2.40 18.29
C SER A 156 -15.51 -3.70 17.50
N HIS A 157 -16.28 -4.61 18.04
CA HIS A 157 -16.21 -6.04 17.89
C HIS A 157 -16.69 -6.66 16.57
N PHE A 158 -17.01 -5.98 15.48
CA PHE A 158 -17.45 -6.67 14.25
C PHE A 158 -17.01 -5.93 13.00
N GLY A 159 -16.40 -6.67 12.09
CA GLY A 159 -16.16 -6.23 10.73
C GLY A 159 -15.05 -5.19 10.54
N ASN A 160 -14.07 -5.17 11.42
CA ASN A 160 -12.93 -4.28 11.26
C ASN A 160 -11.97 -4.83 10.20
N TRP A 161 -11.62 -3.98 9.27
CA TRP A 161 -10.68 -4.26 8.21
C TRP A 161 -9.53 -3.24 8.25
N ILE A 162 -8.37 -3.65 7.78
CA ILE A 162 -7.22 -2.77 7.66
C ILE A 162 -6.76 -2.79 6.20
N ALA A 163 -6.64 -1.61 5.61
CA ALA A 163 -5.99 -1.45 4.31
C ALA A 163 -4.60 -0.84 4.49
N PHE A 164 -3.64 -1.37 3.72
CA PHE A 164 -2.29 -0.84 3.59
C PHE A 164 -2.07 -0.36 2.17
N LEU A 165 -1.55 0.87 2.06
CA LEU A 165 -1.32 1.57 0.81
C LEU A 165 0.02 2.31 0.87
N PRO A 166 0.68 2.53 -0.27
CA PRO A 166 1.82 3.44 -0.30
C PRO A 166 1.39 4.89 -0.02
N GLU A 167 2.31 5.82 -0.14
CA GLU A 167 1.98 7.24 -0.13
C GLU A 167 0.99 7.56 -1.25
N LEU A 168 -0.06 8.29 -0.93
CA LEU A 168 -1.15 8.64 -1.84
C LEU A 168 -1.09 10.11 -2.24
N PRO A 169 -1.52 10.46 -3.47
CA PRO A 169 -1.57 11.85 -3.93
C PRO A 169 -2.57 12.71 -3.16
N ASN A 170 -3.60 12.09 -2.59
CA ASN A 170 -4.61 12.74 -1.77
C ASN A 170 -4.66 12.06 -0.40
N THR A 171 -4.71 12.87 0.66
CA THR A 171 -4.74 12.40 2.05
C THR A 171 -6.09 11.78 2.40
N PRO A 172 -6.14 10.46 2.73
CA PRO A 172 -7.37 9.84 3.24
C PRO A 172 -7.75 10.41 4.60
N GLN A 173 -9.05 10.47 4.87
CA GLN A 173 -9.62 10.97 6.12
C GLN A 173 -10.68 10.02 6.68
N VAL A 174 -11.03 10.23 7.94
CA VAL A 174 -12.18 9.56 8.56
C VAL A 174 -13.44 9.90 7.76
N ALA A 175 -14.34 8.90 7.63
CA ALA A 175 -15.56 8.93 6.83
C ALA A 175 -15.37 8.87 5.31
N ASP A 176 -14.14 8.79 4.77
CA ASP A 176 -13.95 8.42 3.37
C ASP A 176 -14.49 7.00 3.13
N VAL A 177 -15.04 6.78 1.94
CA VAL A 177 -15.62 5.49 1.52
C VAL A 177 -14.63 4.77 0.62
N VAL A 178 -14.30 3.54 0.98
CA VAL A 178 -13.44 2.65 0.22
C VAL A 178 -14.29 1.56 -0.41
N THR A 179 -14.15 1.37 -1.72
CA THR A 179 -14.77 0.25 -2.44
C THR A 179 -13.66 -0.60 -3.04
N ASP A 180 -13.72 -1.90 -2.85
CA ASP A 180 -12.75 -2.83 -3.43
C ASP A 180 -13.26 -3.50 -4.72
N ASP A 181 -12.37 -4.29 -5.33
CA ASP A 181 -12.63 -5.05 -6.55
C ASP A 181 -13.63 -6.21 -6.38
N LEU A 182 -13.98 -6.55 -5.14
CA LEU A 182 -15.05 -7.51 -4.82
C LEU A 182 -16.40 -6.83 -4.60
N GLY A 183 -16.49 -5.50 -4.76
CA GLY A 183 -17.69 -4.72 -4.53
C GLY A 183 -18.02 -4.49 -3.05
N ARG A 184 -17.09 -4.81 -2.13
CA ARG A 184 -17.29 -4.53 -0.71
C ARG A 184 -17.09 -3.04 -0.45
N CYS A 185 -17.98 -2.48 0.36
CA CYS A 185 -17.90 -1.09 0.78
C CYS A 185 -17.42 -0.99 2.22
N PHE A 186 -16.53 -0.04 2.47
CA PHE A 186 -15.97 0.23 3.78
C PHE A 186 -15.97 1.73 4.07
N VAL A 187 -16.14 2.09 5.32
CA VAL A 187 -15.96 3.47 5.80
C VAL A 187 -14.68 3.55 6.63
N VAL A 188 -13.84 4.53 6.34
CA VAL A 188 -12.60 4.77 7.07
C VAL A 188 -12.94 5.29 8.47
N ALA A 189 -12.53 4.52 9.49
CA ALA A 189 -12.68 4.87 10.90
C ALA A 189 -11.44 5.60 11.43
N ALA A 190 -10.26 5.26 10.93
CA ALA A 190 -9.01 5.97 11.23
C ALA A 190 -8.04 5.87 10.05
N ALA A 191 -7.33 6.95 9.78
CA ALA A 191 -6.28 7.02 8.78
C ALA A 191 -4.96 7.38 9.47
N GLN A 192 -3.97 6.50 9.36
CA GLN A 192 -2.64 6.69 9.95
C GLN A 192 -1.60 6.69 8.85
N ARG A 193 -0.78 7.73 8.82
CA ARG A 193 0.39 7.84 7.95
C ARG A 193 1.64 7.47 8.72
N SER A 194 2.50 6.68 8.11
CA SER A 194 3.81 6.32 8.63
C SER A 194 4.85 6.34 7.51
N ASP A 195 6.11 6.09 7.85
CA ASP A 195 7.20 5.94 6.86
C ASP A 195 7.03 4.72 5.93
N LEU A 196 6.06 3.85 6.23
CA LEU A 196 5.72 2.67 5.44
C LEU A 196 4.48 2.90 4.53
N GLY A 197 3.96 4.12 4.51
CA GLY A 197 2.75 4.49 3.79
C GLY A 197 1.52 4.64 4.70
N TRP A 198 0.35 4.45 4.13
CA TRP A 198 -0.94 4.60 4.81
C TRP A 198 -1.45 3.29 5.38
N ARG A 199 -1.96 3.36 6.60
CA ARG A 199 -2.75 2.32 7.26
C ARG A 199 -4.15 2.89 7.54
N LEU A 200 -5.16 2.32 6.90
CA LEU A 200 -6.55 2.71 7.07
C LEU A 200 -7.27 1.64 7.90
N ALA A 201 -7.78 2.01 9.06
CA ALA A 201 -8.72 1.18 9.78
C ALA A 201 -10.13 1.45 9.23
N MET A 202 -10.83 0.40 8.84
CA MET A 202 -12.08 0.50 8.11
C MET A 202 -13.14 -0.39 8.72
N ARG A 203 -14.40 0.04 8.60
CA ARG A 203 -15.57 -0.77 8.93
C ARG A 203 -16.32 -1.10 7.65
N GLN A 204 -16.60 -2.37 7.45
CA GLN A 204 -17.45 -2.80 6.33
C GLN A 204 -18.88 -2.30 6.58
N VAL A 205 -19.50 -1.81 5.53
CA VAL A 205 -20.91 -1.40 5.49
C VAL A 205 -21.62 -2.19 4.43
N ASP A 206 -22.84 -2.59 4.73
CA ASP A 206 -23.69 -3.20 3.72
C ASP A 206 -24.11 -2.12 2.71
N GLY A 207 -23.89 -2.39 1.44
CA GLY A 207 -24.21 -1.51 0.31
C GLY A 207 -25.63 -1.73 -0.17
#